data_f631d3bbfc1d9bd7e7409b4d90df27cf
#
_entry.id   f631d3bbfc1d9bd7e7409b4d90df27cf
#
_cell.length_a   1.000
_cell.length_b   1.000
_cell.length_c   1.000
_cell.angle_alpha   90.00
_cell.angle_beta   90.00
_cell.angle_gamma   90.00
#
_symmetry.space_group_name_H-M   'P 1'
#
loop_
_entity.id
_entity.type
_entity.pdbx_description
1 polymer ?
#
loop_
_entity_poly.entity_id
_entity_poly.type
_entity_poly.pdbx_seq_one_letter_code
_entity_poly.pdbx_strand_id
1 'polypeptide(L)'
;AARLASPGRIVVMGGVAPGQTTDAVAALLAEYVGANKLIIATSVDGVYTADPEKDPKAEKIASMTHGELSRMAAQTDMKAGSRSPVDPLAAKIIERSRISTAIVFGKKIENLKKGALGGHTGTEIRQG
;
A
#
# COMPACT_ATOMS: atom_id res chain seq x y z
N ALA A 1 12.40 14.64 5.24
CA ALA A 1 12.44 13.90 3.96
C ALA A 1 12.04 14.81 2.79
N ALA A 2 10.82 15.37 2.78
CA ALA A 2 10.33 16.18 1.65
C ALA A 2 11.25 17.34 1.24
N ARG A 3 11.83 18.05 2.20
CA ARG A 3 12.79 19.15 1.92
C ARG A 3 14.10 18.71 1.29
N LEU A 4 14.44 17.43 1.39
CA LEU A 4 15.65 16.84 0.80
C LEU A 4 15.37 16.20 -0.57
N ALA A 5 14.10 16.03 -0.91
CA ALA A 5 13.71 15.47 -2.20
C ALA A 5 14.02 16.45 -3.32
N SER A 6 14.84 16.02 -4.27
CA SER A 6 15.17 16.75 -5.49
C SER A 6 15.46 15.77 -6.61
N PRO A 7 15.37 16.19 -7.88
CA PRO A 7 15.71 15.32 -9.00
C PRO A 7 17.08 14.67 -8.81
N GLY A 8 17.16 13.35 -9.03
CA GLY A 8 18.38 12.56 -8.89
C GLY A 8 18.76 12.17 -7.46
N ARG A 9 17.94 12.49 -6.45
CA ARG A 9 18.17 12.07 -5.06
C ARG A 9 17.15 11.05 -4.59
N ILE A 10 17.62 9.99 -3.97
CA ILE A 10 16.78 9.01 -3.24
C ILE A 10 16.87 9.36 -1.76
N VAL A 11 15.74 9.72 -1.16
CA VAL A 11 15.66 10.04 0.28
C VAL A 11 15.15 8.82 1.01
N VAL A 12 15.90 8.38 2.02
CA VAL A 12 15.52 7.26 2.89
C VAL A 12 15.12 7.81 4.26
N MET A 13 13.99 7.34 4.79
CA MET A 13 13.53 7.68 6.14
C MET A 13 12.90 6.47 6.83
N GLY A 14 12.86 6.51 8.15
CA GLY A 14 12.16 5.51 8.98
C GLY A 14 10.81 6.03 9.49
N GLY A 15 10.27 5.35 10.51
CA GLY A 15 9.06 5.76 11.22
C GLY A 15 9.21 7.13 11.88
N VAL A 16 8.08 7.80 12.11
CA VAL A 16 8.06 9.20 12.61
C VAL A 16 7.64 9.25 14.08
N ALA A 17 6.66 8.46 14.48
CA ALA A 17 6.11 8.46 15.84
C ALA A 17 5.61 7.08 16.28
N PRO A 18 5.65 6.76 17.58
CA PRO A 18 5.01 5.56 18.12
C PRO A 18 3.53 5.51 17.75
N GLY A 19 3.04 4.32 17.41
CA GLY A 19 1.64 4.11 17.04
C GLY A 19 1.30 4.41 15.57
N GLN A 20 2.24 4.95 14.79
CA GLN A 20 2.09 5.09 13.34
C GLN A 20 2.86 4.00 12.61
N THR A 21 2.18 3.32 11.68
CA THR A 21 2.83 2.33 10.83
C THR A 21 3.70 3.01 9.76
N THR A 22 4.65 2.27 9.22
CA THR A 22 5.45 2.76 8.07
C THR A 22 4.61 2.98 6.83
N ASP A 23 3.52 2.25 6.66
CA ASP A 23 2.56 2.43 5.56
C ASP A 23 1.83 3.77 5.67
N ALA A 24 1.35 4.13 6.87
CA ALA A 24 0.72 5.42 7.12
C ALA A 24 1.71 6.58 6.91
N VAL A 25 2.95 6.44 7.38
CA VAL A 25 4.00 7.46 7.18
C VAL A 25 4.33 7.62 5.70
N ALA A 26 4.43 6.52 4.95
CA ALA A 26 4.67 6.55 3.50
C ALA A 26 3.52 7.22 2.75
N ALA A 27 2.28 6.92 3.12
CA ALA A 27 1.09 7.54 2.52
C ALA A 27 1.03 9.04 2.81
N LEU A 28 1.31 9.48 4.05
CA LEU A 28 1.40 10.90 4.41
C LEU A 28 2.50 11.63 3.65
N LEU A 29 3.66 11.02 3.52
CA LEU A 29 4.76 11.62 2.76
C LEU A 29 4.40 11.73 1.28
N ALA A 30 3.82 10.69 0.69
CA ALA A 30 3.38 10.68 -0.69
C ALA A 30 2.34 11.78 -0.96
N GLU A 31 1.35 11.94 -0.06
CA GLU A 31 0.37 13.02 -0.12
C GLU A 31 1.04 14.40 -0.04
N TYR A 32 1.95 14.59 0.93
CA TYR A 32 2.61 15.87 1.17
C TYR A 32 3.48 16.34 -0.01
N VAL A 33 4.16 15.40 -0.68
CA VAL A 33 5.02 15.74 -1.83
C VAL A 33 4.29 15.71 -3.16
N GLY A 34 3.02 15.36 -3.18
CA GLY A 34 2.24 15.18 -4.41
C GLY A 34 2.79 14.06 -5.29
N ALA A 35 3.12 12.92 -4.70
CA ALA A 35 3.69 11.80 -5.44
C ALA A 35 2.72 11.27 -6.50
N ASN A 36 3.22 10.92 -7.66
CA ASN A 36 2.42 10.32 -8.74
C ASN A 36 2.02 8.87 -8.42
N LYS A 37 2.84 8.17 -7.64
CA LYS A 37 2.61 6.77 -7.29
C LYS A 37 3.18 6.44 -5.92
N LEU A 38 2.45 5.65 -5.14
CA LEU A 38 2.89 5.03 -3.91
C LEU A 38 3.08 3.53 -4.14
N ILE A 39 4.17 2.96 -3.65
CA ILE A 39 4.41 1.51 -3.69
C ILE A 39 4.53 1.01 -2.26
N ILE A 40 3.63 0.11 -1.87
CA ILE A 40 3.66 -0.58 -0.58
C ILE A 40 4.21 -1.98 -0.80
N ALA A 41 5.38 -2.23 -0.24
CA ALA A 41 6.04 -3.52 -0.26
C ALA A 41 5.70 -4.30 1.02
N THR A 42 5.04 -5.43 0.86
CA THR A 42 4.54 -6.23 1.98
C THR A 42 5.02 -7.69 1.90
N SER A 43 4.74 -8.47 2.93
CA SER A 43 5.07 -9.91 2.98
C SER A 43 4.15 -10.78 2.13
N VAL A 44 3.04 -10.24 1.63
CA VAL A 44 2.11 -10.92 0.71
C VAL A 44 2.20 -10.29 -0.68
N ASP A 45 1.77 -11.01 -1.71
CA ASP A 45 1.92 -10.57 -3.10
C ASP A 45 0.74 -9.75 -3.64
N GLY A 46 -0.08 -9.21 -2.75
CA GLY A 46 -1.23 -8.36 -3.08
C GLY A 46 -2.34 -8.47 -2.05
N VAL A 47 -3.50 -7.92 -2.38
CA VAL A 47 -4.74 -8.02 -1.60
C VAL A 47 -5.53 -9.25 -2.04
N TYR A 48 -6.14 -9.94 -1.08
CA TYR A 48 -6.94 -11.14 -1.32
C TYR A 48 -8.38 -10.97 -0.84
N THR A 49 -9.30 -11.74 -1.39
CA THR A 49 -10.71 -11.78 -0.97
C THR A 49 -10.90 -12.31 0.44
N ALA A 50 -9.97 -13.16 0.90
CA ALA A 50 -9.87 -13.70 2.26
C ALA A 50 -8.39 -13.91 2.61
N ASP A 51 -8.09 -14.34 3.84
CA ASP A 51 -6.74 -14.72 4.25
C ASP A 51 -6.31 -15.99 3.51
N PRO A 52 -5.32 -15.94 2.60
CA PRO A 52 -4.91 -17.08 1.80
C PRO A 52 -4.26 -18.20 2.63
N GLU A 53 -3.82 -17.94 3.84
CA GLU A 53 -3.29 -18.96 4.74
C GLU A 53 -4.40 -19.76 5.44
N LYS A 54 -5.61 -19.19 5.53
CA LYS A 54 -6.75 -19.80 6.23
C LYS A 54 -7.84 -20.28 5.29
N ASP A 55 -7.96 -19.65 4.12
CA ASP A 55 -8.99 -19.99 3.13
C ASP A 55 -8.35 -20.33 1.78
N PRO A 56 -8.34 -21.61 1.42
CA PRO A 56 -7.78 -22.04 0.13
C PRO A 56 -8.58 -21.52 -1.09
N LYS A 57 -9.75 -20.92 -0.89
CA LYS A 57 -10.54 -20.26 -1.94
C LYS A 57 -10.27 -18.77 -2.04
N ALA A 58 -9.32 -18.25 -1.25
CA ALA A 58 -8.94 -16.85 -1.34
C ALA A 58 -8.34 -16.54 -2.71
N GLU A 59 -8.92 -15.58 -3.40
CA GLU A 59 -8.47 -15.14 -4.72
C GLU A 59 -7.75 -13.78 -4.61
N LYS A 60 -6.67 -13.64 -5.35
CA LYS A 60 -5.93 -12.38 -5.41
C LYS A 60 -6.70 -11.36 -6.25
N ILE A 61 -6.84 -10.15 -5.72
CA ILE A 61 -7.49 -9.03 -6.37
C ILE A 61 -6.43 -8.26 -7.18
N ALA A 62 -6.53 -8.29 -8.50
CA ALA A 62 -5.57 -7.63 -9.38
C ALA A 62 -5.67 -6.09 -9.31
N SER A 63 -6.88 -5.56 -9.16
CA SER A 63 -7.12 -4.13 -8.99
C SER A 63 -8.35 -3.86 -8.16
N MET A 64 -8.33 -2.75 -7.41
CA MET A 64 -9.46 -2.28 -6.63
C MET A 64 -9.45 -0.75 -6.53
N THR A 65 -10.56 -0.18 -6.11
CA THR A 65 -10.68 1.26 -5.89
C THR A 65 -10.13 1.67 -4.52
N HIS A 66 -9.80 2.94 -4.36
CA HIS A 66 -9.39 3.51 -3.08
C HIS A 66 -10.43 3.26 -1.97
N GLY A 67 -11.71 3.41 -2.28
CA GLY A 67 -12.81 3.19 -1.34
C GLY A 67 -12.97 1.72 -0.94
N GLU A 68 -12.72 0.78 -1.86
CA GLU A 68 -12.73 -0.66 -1.55
C GLU A 68 -11.59 -1.03 -0.60
N LEU A 69 -10.38 -0.53 -0.85
CA LEU A 69 -9.24 -0.71 0.06
C LEU A 69 -9.56 -0.18 1.46
N SER A 70 -10.09 1.04 1.55
CA SER A 70 -10.42 1.68 2.82
C SER A 70 -11.47 0.90 3.61
N ARG A 71 -12.53 0.42 2.94
CA ARG A 71 -13.56 -0.43 3.58
C ARG A 71 -12.99 -1.76 4.05
N MET A 72 -12.15 -2.40 3.24
CA MET A 72 -11.52 -3.66 3.59
C MET A 72 -10.59 -3.50 4.80
N ALA A 73 -9.75 -2.47 4.81
CA ALA A 73 -8.85 -2.17 5.92
C ALA A 73 -9.60 -1.89 7.23
N ALA A 74 -10.69 -1.13 7.17
CA ALA A 74 -11.53 -0.86 8.33
C ALA A 74 -12.20 -2.12 8.93
N GLN A 75 -12.57 -3.09 8.09
CA GLN A 75 -13.12 -4.37 8.54
C GLN A 75 -12.08 -5.28 9.20
N THR A 76 -10.81 -5.09 8.87
CA THR A 76 -9.70 -5.90 9.37
C THR A 76 -9.40 -5.61 10.84
N ASP A 77 -9.53 -4.37 11.28
CA ASP A 77 -9.32 -3.95 12.68
C ASP A 77 -10.33 -4.58 13.66
N MET A 78 -11.47 -5.04 13.16
CA MET A 78 -12.54 -5.63 13.99
C MET A 78 -12.42 -7.14 14.14
N LYS A 79 -11.53 -7.82 13.43
CA LYS A 79 -11.36 -9.30 13.47
C LYS A 79 -9.89 -9.66 13.37
N ALA A 80 -9.39 -10.44 14.31
CA ALA A 80 -8.07 -11.04 14.27
C ALA A 80 -7.93 -11.95 13.02
N GLY A 81 -7.19 -11.49 12.00
CA GLY A 81 -6.99 -12.17 10.72
C GLY A 81 -7.04 -11.15 9.58
N SER A 82 -5.88 -10.63 9.23
CA SER A 82 -5.77 -9.49 8.31
C SER A 82 -6.08 -9.90 6.86
N ARG A 83 -7.17 -9.36 6.29
CA ARG A 83 -7.45 -9.41 4.85
C ARG A 83 -6.74 -8.32 4.08
N SER A 84 -6.39 -7.23 4.77
CA SER A 84 -5.70 -6.10 4.16
C SER A 84 -4.23 -6.09 4.60
N PRO A 85 -3.29 -6.04 3.66
CA PRO A 85 -1.87 -5.85 3.97
C PRO A 85 -1.53 -4.39 4.32
N VAL A 86 -2.51 -3.49 4.30
CA VAL A 86 -2.38 -2.06 4.59
C VAL A 86 -3.25 -1.72 5.78
N ASP A 87 -2.72 -0.97 6.74
CA ASP A 87 -3.48 -0.56 7.91
C ASP A 87 -4.57 0.48 7.60
N PRO A 88 -5.61 0.60 8.47
CA PRO A 88 -6.75 1.48 8.21
C PRO A 88 -6.38 2.95 8.04
N LEU A 89 -5.38 3.46 8.77
CA LEU A 89 -4.94 4.84 8.65
C LEU A 89 -4.30 5.10 7.29
N ALA A 90 -3.38 4.22 6.87
CA ALA A 90 -2.77 4.30 5.54
C ALA A 90 -3.82 4.23 4.43
N ALA A 91 -4.79 3.31 4.53
CA ALA A 91 -5.87 3.18 3.57
C ALA A 91 -6.73 4.45 3.45
N LYS A 92 -7.03 5.11 4.58
CA LYS A 92 -7.76 6.39 4.61
C LYS A 92 -6.98 7.53 3.97
N ILE A 93 -5.67 7.61 4.19
CA ILE A 93 -4.82 8.62 3.58
C ILE A 93 -4.76 8.40 2.06
N ILE A 94 -4.58 7.15 1.62
CA ILE A 94 -4.59 6.76 0.20
C ILE A 94 -5.93 7.13 -0.45
N GLU A 95 -7.05 6.85 0.21
CA GLU A 95 -8.40 7.19 -0.27
C GLU A 95 -8.57 8.69 -0.48
N ARG A 96 -8.23 9.52 0.52
CA ARG A 96 -8.43 10.99 0.41
C ARG A 96 -7.46 11.65 -0.57
N SER A 97 -6.21 11.17 -0.63
CA SER A 97 -5.18 11.72 -1.53
C SER A 97 -5.34 11.25 -2.98
N ARG A 98 -6.09 10.16 -3.20
CA ARG A 98 -6.31 9.53 -4.51
C ARG A 98 -5.02 9.16 -5.25
N ILE A 99 -3.95 8.92 -4.52
CA ILE A 99 -2.67 8.51 -5.09
C ILE A 99 -2.78 7.09 -5.66
N SER A 100 -2.39 6.91 -6.92
CA SER A 100 -2.24 5.57 -7.50
C SER A 100 -1.28 4.75 -6.65
N THR A 101 -1.72 3.62 -6.15
CA THR A 101 -0.95 2.83 -5.20
C THR A 101 -0.82 1.39 -5.69
N ALA A 102 0.40 0.84 -5.66
CA ALA A 102 0.66 -0.56 -5.93
C ALA A 102 1.05 -1.29 -4.65
N ILE A 103 0.38 -2.41 -4.36
CA ILE A 103 0.72 -3.31 -3.25
C ILE A 103 1.43 -4.51 -3.84
N VAL A 104 2.70 -4.72 -3.47
CA VAL A 104 3.57 -5.72 -4.10
C VAL A 104 4.31 -6.56 -3.06
N PHE A 105 4.76 -7.75 -3.48
CA PHE A 105 5.59 -8.61 -2.64
C PHE A 105 7.00 -8.04 -2.49
N GLY A 106 7.35 -7.61 -1.29
CA GLY A 106 8.58 -6.87 -1.00
C GLY A 106 9.85 -7.70 -0.91
N LYS A 107 9.75 -9.02 -0.75
CA LYS A 107 10.95 -9.89 -0.64
C LYS A 107 11.71 -10.07 -1.96
N LYS A 108 11.12 -9.65 -3.08
CA LYS A 108 11.76 -9.67 -4.41
C LYS A 108 11.91 -8.25 -4.92
N ILE A 109 13.13 -7.75 -5.04
CA ILE A 109 13.45 -6.38 -5.46
C ILE A 109 12.88 -6.02 -6.84
N GLU A 110 12.77 -7.01 -7.73
CA GLU A 110 12.18 -6.86 -9.06
C GLU A 110 10.72 -6.40 -9.01
N ASN A 111 9.98 -6.79 -7.97
CA ASN A 111 8.59 -6.39 -7.79
C ASN A 111 8.44 -4.90 -7.48
N LEU A 112 9.38 -4.33 -6.70
CA LEU A 112 9.44 -2.88 -6.46
C LEU A 112 9.69 -2.12 -7.76
N LYS A 113 10.64 -2.58 -8.55
CA LYS A 113 10.97 -2.01 -9.85
C LYS A 113 9.78 -2.07 -10.82
N LYS A 114 9.14 -3.24 -10.92
CA LYS A 114 7.93 -3.43 -11.71
C LYS A 114 6.76 -2.60 -11.18
N GLY A 115 6.61 -2.47 -9.86
CA GLY A 115 5.63 -1.62 -9.21
C GLY A 115 5.75 -0.17 -9.67
N ALA A 116 6.98 0.35 -9.71
CA ALA A 116 7.25 1.72 -10.17
C ALA A 116 6.93 1.90 -11.67
N LEU A 117 7.18 0.89 -12.49
CA LEU A 117 7.01 0.94 -13.95
C LEU A 117 5.62 0.45 -14.44
N GLY A 118 4.74 -0.02 -13.54
CA GLY A 118 3.39 -0.46 -13.87
C GLY A 118 3.25 -1.93 -14.31
N GLY A 119 4.33 -2.71 -14.34
CA GLY A 119 4.32 -4.12 -14.78
C GLY A 119 4.33 -5.16 -13.65
N HIS A 120 3.78 -4.83 -12.45
CA HIS A 120 3.77 -5.73 -11.31
C HIS A 120 2.63 -6.75 -11.35
N THR A 121 2.76 -7.81 -10.55
CA THR A 121 1.77 -8.87 -10.35
C THR A 121 0.98 -8.72 -9.04
N GLY A 122 1.14 -7.61 -8.32
CA GLY A 122 0.44 -7.30 -7.08
C GLY A 122 -0.97 -6.74 -7.32
N THR A 123 -1.47 -5.95 -6.36
CA THR A 123 -2.75 -5.26 -6.47
C THR A 123 -2.55 -3.78 -6.80
N GLU A 124 -3.21 -3.31 -7.83
CA GLU A 124 -3.24 -1.88 -8.19
C GLU A 124 -4.45 -1.20 -7.54
N ILE A 125 -4.21 -0.12 -6.80
CA ILE A 125 -5.24 0.72 -6.19
C ILE A 125 -5.37 2.00 -7.02
N ARG A 126 -6.55 2.25 -7.55
CA ARG A 126 -6.81 3.37 -8.46
C ARG A 126 -8.16 4.02 -8.19
N GLN A 127 -8.39 5.16 -8.82
CA GLN A 127 -9.68 5.84 -8.78
C GLN A 127 -10.75 4.95 -9.43
N GLY A 128 -11.88 4.83 -8.76
CA GLY A 128 -13.09 4.17 -9.27
C GLY A 128 -13.85 5.08 -10.20
#